data_861578346bb516f992b7b07377082419
#
_entry.id   861578346bb516f992b7b07377082419
#
_cell.length_a   1.000
_cell.length_b   1.000
_cell.length_c   1.000
_cell.angle_alpha   90.00
_cell.angle_beta   90.00
_cell.angle_gamma   90.00
#
_symmetry.space_group_name_H-M   'P 1'
#
loop_
_entity.id
_entity.type
_entity.pdbx_description
1 polymer ?
#
loop_
_entity_poly.entity_id
_entity_poly.type
_entity_poly.pdbx_seq_one_letter_code
_entity_poly.pdbx_strand_id
1 'polypeptide(L)'
;GEFAAAEARKALRRGLHVMIFSDNVPLSQERELKEEARRRSRLVMGPDCGTAIINGVPLAFANRVRRGDIGVIGASGTGIQEVTSLISEAGGGISHAIGVGGRDLSQAVGGISTHMAIDALDADPATRRIVLISKPPHPNVAGAVLARVGQSTKPFTVCFLGADSAELPANARFASTLRAAAEDALGGLELGAGFALSPRKSHASGRIVGLFSGGTLCTEAQLVLARHGRRVASNVPAPGSCPLDPDDGRCDRIIDLGADDFTRGRPHPMLDPSARDEMLRRALGDPGVAVVLLDVVIGCGAHADPAGHAATVLAEVEPARIAVVASVTGTEADPQSRPRQIATLQGAGVQVAPSNAQAAELALTLAGG
;
A
#
# COMPACT_ATOMS: atom_id res chain seq x y z
N GLY A 1 19.74 1.85 -9.04
CA GLY A 1 20.14 3.00 -9.81
C GLY A 1 20.21 2.69 -11.30
N GLU A 2 20.85 3.51 -12.09
CA GLU A 2 20.93 3.41 -13.56
C GLU A 2 21.52 2.10 -14.10
N PHE A 3 22.34 1.39 -13.32
CA PHE A 3 22.91 0.10 -13.69
C PHE A 3 22.01 -1.10 -13.35
N ALA A 4 20.87 -0.90 -12.71
CA ALA A 4 20.02 -1.97 -12.22
C ALA A 4 19.60 -2.97 -13.33
N ALA A 5 19.26 -2.48 -14.51
CA ALA A 5 18.89 -3.33 -15.63
C ALA A 5 20.04 -4.21 -16.12
N ALA A 6 21.27 -3.66 -16.17
CA ALA A 6 22.45 -4.41 -16.60
C ALA A 6 22.81 -5.52 -15.60
N GLU A 7 22.76 -5.21 -14.30
CA GLU A 7 23.03 -6.18 -13.24
C GLU A 7 21.93 -7.26 -13.18
N ALA A 8 20.66 -6.90 -13.33
CA ALA A 8 19.57 -7.84 -13.42
C ALA A 8 19.76 -8.83 -14.58
N ARG A 9 20.18 -8.33 -15.76
CA ARG A 9 20.45 -9.19 -16.93
C ARG A 9 21.59 -10.17 -16.66
N LYS A 10 22.65 -9.75 -15.98
CA LYS A 10 23.76 -10.64 -15.57
C LYS A 10 23.26 -11.75 -14.63
N ALA A 11 22.42 -11.40 -13.66
CA ALA A 11 21.83 -12.36 -12.73
C ALA A 11 20.93 -13.38 -13.45
N LEU A 12 20.05 -12.92 -14.34
CA LEU A 12 19.19 -13.79 -15.16
C LEU A 12 20.01 -14.78 -16.00
N ARG A 13 21.11 -14.32 -16.63
CA ARG A 13 22.01 -15.20 -17.41
C ARG A 13 22.69 -16.27 -16.56
N ARG A 14 22.85 -16.03 -15.25
CA ARG A 14 23.33 -17.01 -14.27
C ARG A 14 22.22 -17.91 -13.72
N GLY A 15 21.01 -17.80 -14.22
CA GLY A 15 19.87 -18.61 -13.81
C GLY A 15 19.24 -18.21 -12.49
N LEU A 16 19.45 -16.96 -12.03
CA LEU A 16 18.87 -16.45 -10.78
C LEU A 16 17.51 -15.79 -11.03
N HIS A 17 16.61 -15.87 -10.05
CA HIS A 17 15.50 -14.94 -9.91
C HIS A 17 16.04 -13.58 -9.46
N VAL A 18 15.36 -12.51 -9.83
CA VAL A 18 15.85 -11.15 -9.58
C VAL A 18 14.77 -10.32 -8.89
N MET A 19 15.17 -9.55 -7.87
CA MET A 19 14.38 -8.49 -7.30
C MET A 19 15.07 -7.15 -7.59
N ILE A 20 14.36 -6.23 -8.24
CA ILE A 20 14.86 -4.91 -8.62
C ILE A 20 14.12 -3.88 -7.76
N PHE A 21 14.82 -3.37 -6.75
CA PHE A 21 14.32 -2.33 -5.87
C PHE A 21 14.25 -0.97 -6.58
N SER A 22 15.26 -0.67 -7.42
CA SER A 22 15.33 0.59 -8.17
C SER A 22 14.13 0.79 -9.07
N ASP A 23 13.62 2.00 -9.09
CA ASP A 23 12.56 2.52 -9.96
C ASP A 23 13.09 3.05 -11.30
N ASN A 24 14.35 3.54 -11.31
CA ASN A 24 15.02 4.19 -12.44
C ASN A 24 15.44 3.22 -13.56
N VAL A 25 14.55 2.32 -13.97
CA VAL A 25 14.73 1.44 -15.12
C VAL A 25 13.77 1.85 -16.22
N PRO A 26 14.24 2.17 -17.43
CA PRO A 26 13.36 2.50 -18.54
C PRO A 26 12.35 1.41 -18.84
N LEU A 27 11.13 1.79 -19.23
CA LEU A 27 10.01 0.86 -19.43
C LEU A 27 10.31 -0.21 -20.49
N SER A 28 11.04 0.16 -21.55
CA SER A 28 11.50 -0.78 -22.57
C SER A 28 12.44 -1.86 -21.99
N GLN A 29 13.38 -1.45 -21.13
CA GLN A 29 14.30 -2.37 -20.49
C GLN A 29 13.60 -3.26 -19.46
N GLU A 30 12.61 -2.74 -18.74
CA GLU A 30 11.76 -3.54 -17.86
C GLU A 30 11.11 -4.68 -18.62
N ARG A 31 10.44 -4.36 -19.74
CA ARG A 31 9.81 -5.36 -20.60
C ARG A 31 10.79 -6.40 -21.11
N GLU A 32 11.93 -5.95 -21.65
CA GLU A 32 12.99 -6.87 -22.14
C GLU A 32 13.48 -7.85 -21.05
N LEU A 33 13.73 -7.34 -19.83
CA LEU A 33 14.15 -8.13 -18.68
C LEU A 33 13.11 -9.18 -18.30
N LYS A 34 11.84 -8.80 -18.23
CA LYS A 34 10.74 -9.71 -17.91
C LYS A 34 10.52 -10.76 -19.00
N GLU A 35 10.64 -10.38 -20.27
CA GLU A 35 10.60 -11.33 -21.38
C GLU A 35 11.79 -12.31 -21.37
N GLU A 36 13.01 -11.82 -21.07
CA GLU A 36 14.19 -12.68 -20.91
C GLU A 36 14.02 -13.64 -19.73
N ALA A 37 13.51 -13.14 -18.62
CA ALA A 37 13.21 -13.93 -17.42
C ALA A 37 12.19 -15.06 -17.74
N ARG A 38 11.10 -14.72 -18.43
CA ARG A 38 10.09 -15.70 -18.87
C ARG A 38 10.70 -16.81 -19.74
N ARG A 39 11.52 -16.45 -20.73
CA ARG A 39 12.21 -17.45 -21.56
C ARG A 39 13.14 -18.38 -20.78
N ARG A 40 13.65 -17.92 -19.64
CA ARG A 40 14.55 -18.67 -18.76
C ARG A 40 13.85 -19.36 -17.60
N SER A 41 12.52 -19.25 -17.49
CA SER A 41 11.74 -19.70 -16.33
C SER A 41 12.30 -19.12 -15.02
N ARG A 42 12.61 -17.81 -15.03
CA ARG A 42 13.04 -17.03 -13.87
C ARG A 42 12.12 -15.84 -13.69
N LEU A 43 11.87 -15.45 -12.44
CA LEU A 43 11.02 -14.33 -12.11
C LEU A 43 11.85 -13.06 -11.96
N VAL A 44 11.36 -11.95 -12.52
CA VAL A 44 11.79 -10.58 -12.20
C VAL A 44 10.70 -9.92 -11.37
N MET A 45 11.01 -9.63 -10.12
CA MET A 45 10.21 -8.82 -9.21
C MET A 45 10.63 -7.36 -9.36
N GLY A 46 9.74 -6.50 -9.82
CA GLY A 46 10.09 -5.11 -10.16
C GLY A 46 10.44 -4.90 -11.66
N PRO A 47 11.04 -3.75 -12.03
CA PRO A 47 11.53 -2.63 -11.19
C PRO A 47 10.48 -2.01 -10.26
N ASP A 48 10.94 -1.17 -9.35
CA ASP A 48 10.10 -0.57 -8.31
C ASP A 48 9.41 -1.66 -7.45
N CYS A 49 10.17 -2.69 -7.07
CA CYS A 49 9.72 -3.70 -6.14
C CYS A 49 10.28 -3.43 -4.75
N GLY A 50 9.51 -2.73 -3.92
CA GLY A 50 9.88 -2.43 -2.55
C GLY A 50 9.67 -3.59 -1.58
N THR A 51 8.83 -4.58 -1.92
CA THR A 51 8.36 -5.59 -0.96
C THR A 51 8.22 -6.96 -1.60
N ALA A 52 8.82 -7.97 -0.96
CA ALA A 52 8.51 -9.37 -1.22
C ALA A 52 8.67 -10.21 0.05
N ILE A 53 7.99 -11.34 0.12
CA ILE A 53 8.16 -12.35 1.18
C ILE A 53 8.25 -13.69 0.47
N ILE A 54 9.39 -14.32 0.53
CA ILE A 54 9.62 -15.60 -0.15
C ILE A 54 9.84 -16.69 0.89
N ASN A 55 8.93 -17.64 0.92
CA ASN A 55 8.97 -18.77 1.86
C ASN A 55 9.09 -18.30 3.34
N GLY A 56 8.37 -17.22 3.68
CA GLY A 56 8.38 -16.63 5.03
C GLY A 56 9.55 -15.68 5.31
N VAL A 57 10.48 -15.49 4.36
CA VAL A 57 11.61 -14.56 4.49
C VAL A 57 11.24 -13.20 3.91
N PRO A 58 11.18 -12.14 4.73
CA PRO A 58 10.92 -10.78 4.25
C PRO A 58 12.13 -10.22 3.50
N LEU A 59 11.88 -9.56 2.38
CA LEU A 59 12.87 -8.91 1.52
C LEU A 59 12.55 -7.42 1.37
N ALA A 60 13.57 -6.56 1.49
CA ALA A 60 13.49 -5.10 1.44
C ALA A 60 12.49 -4.53 2.48
N PHE A 61 11.56 -3.66 2.09
CA PHE A 61 10.52 -3.10 2.99
C PHE A 61 9.38 -4.10 3.18
N ALA A 62 9.61 -5.17 3.88
CA ALA A 62 8.61 -6.19 4.14
C ALA A 62 8.42 -6.42 5.64
N ASN A 63 7.28 -6.92 6.02
CA ASN A 63 6.92 -7.20 7.38
C ASN A 63 7.24 -8.64 7.77
N ARG A 64 7.50 -8.86 9.05
CA ARG A 64 7.61 -10.19 9.64
C ARG A 64 6.22 -10.72 9.90
N VAL A 65 5.72 -11.54 9.01
CA VAL A 65 4.36 -12.10 9.07
C VAL A 65 4.36 -13.58 9.41
N ARG A 66 3.24 -14.08 9.89
CA ARG A 66 3.05 -15.50 10.12
C ARG A 66 3.15 -16.27 8.82
N ARG A 67 3.82 -17.41 8.84
CA ARG A 67 3.80 -18.34 7.71
C ARG A 67 2.47 -19.08 7.66
N GLY A 68 1.93 -19.24 6.45
CA GLY A 68 0.66 -19.91 6.22
C GLY A 68 0.45 -20.26 4.75
N ASP A 69 -0.78 -20.22 4.28
CA ASP A 69 -1.20 -20.75 2.99
C ASP A 69 -1.80 -19.70 2.03
N ILE A 70 -1.71 -18.41 2.38
CA ILE A 70 -2.19 -17.33 1.52
C ILE A 70 -1.01 -16.76 0.72
N GLY A 71 -1.08 -16.88 -0.61
CA GLY A 71 -0.17 -16.22 -1.54
C GLY A 71 -0.63 -14.81 -1.87
N VAL A 72 0.28 -13.87 -1.99
CA VAL A 72 -0.03 -12.47 -2.37
C VAL A 72 0.80 -12.09 -3.58
N ILE A 73 0.17 -11.50 -4.59
CA ILE A 73 0.82 -10.89 -5.75
C ILE A 73 0.45 -9.41 -5.77
N GLY A 74 1.43 -8.53 -5.80
CA GLY A 74 1.16 -7.10 -5.77
C GLY A 74 2.04 -6.28 -6.69
N ALA A 75 1.39 -5.43 -7.50
CA ALA A 75 2.02 -4.33 -8.20
C ALA A 75 2.17 -3.10 -7.28
N SER A 76 2.40 -3.34 -5.97
CA SER A 76 2.43 -2.32 -4.95
C SER A 76 3.12 -2.83 -3.68
N GLY A 77 4.17 -2.16 -3.24
CA GLY A 77 4.89 -2.52 -2.01
C GLY A 77 4.03 -2.35 -0.76
N THR A 78 3.52 -1.15 -0.52
CA THR A 78 2.72 -0.86 0.69
C THR A 78 1.34 -1.53 0.68
N GLY A 79 0.78 -1.82 -0.49
CA GLY A 79 -0.42 -2.66 -0.61
C GLY A 79 -0.17 -4.10 -0.16
N ILE A 80 0.98 -4.69 -0.54
CA ILE A 80 1.41 -6.00 -0.03
C ILE A 80 1.59 -5.93 1.49
N GLN A 81 2.29 -4.90 2.00
CA GLN A 81 2.54 -4.75 3.43
C GLN A 81 1.23 -4.67 4.23
N GLU A 82 0.27 -3.86 3.80
CA GLU A 82 -1.02 -3.72 4.48
C GLU A 82 -1.78 -5.05 4.52
N VAL A 83 -1.99 -5.68 3.37
CA VAL A 83 -2.75 -6.93 3.29
C VAL A 83 -2.08 -8.06 4.07
N THR A 84 -0.76 -8.24 3.93
CA THR A 84 -0.03 -9.30 4.64
C THR A 84 0.01 -9.08 6.14
N SER A 85 0.12 -7.82 6.58
CA SER A 85 0.07 -7.46 8.00
C SER A 85 -1.32 -7.71 8.60
N LEU A 86 -2.38 -7.26 7.94
CA LEU A 86 -3.76 -7.48 8.37
C LEU A 86 -4.08 -8.97 8.49
N ILE A 87 -3.69 -9.77 7.49
CA ILE A 87 -3.85 -11.24 7.53
C ILE A 87 -3.10 -11.85 8.72
N SER A 88 -1.84 -11.43 8.94
CA SER A 88 -1.00 -11.95 9.99
C SER A 88 -1.51 -11.59 11.40
N GLU A 89 -1.91 -10.35 11.62
CA GLU A 89 -2.47 -9.87 12.89
C GLU A 89 -3.79 -10.56 13.24
N ALA A 90 -4.58 -10.93 12.23
CA ALA A 90 -5.81 -11.70 12.40
C ALA A 90 -5.59 -13.21 12.61
N GLY A 91 -4.35 -13.66 12.70
CA GLY A 91 -4.01 -15.07 12.94
C GLY A 91 -3.86 -15.92 11.68
N GLY A 92 -4.08 -15.36 10.49
CA GLY A 92 -3.76 -15.99 9.23
C GLY A 92 -2.27 -16.02 8.93
N GLY A 93 -1.87 -16.55 7.77
CA GLY A 93 -0.47 -16.62 7.42
C GLY A 93 -0.20 -16.59 5.91
N ILE A 94 0.99 -16.15 5.56
CA ILE A 94 1.45 -15.93 4.18
C ILE A 94 2.39 -17.04 3.75
N SER A 95 2.13 -17.65 2.59
CA SER A 95 3.07 -18.58 1.95
C SER A 95 4.18 -17.81 1.25
N HIS A 96 3.79 -16.93 0.34
CA HIS A 96 4.65 -16.01 -0.39
C HIS A 96 3.95 -14.69 -0.64
N ALA A 97 4.72 -13.60 -0.72
CA ALA A 97 4.25 -12.34 -1.27
C ALA A 97 5.23 -11.91 -2.39
N ILE A 98 4.72 -11.77 -3.59
CA ILE A 98 5.53 -11.48 -4.79
C ILE A 98 5.19 -10.08 -5.28
N GLY A 99 6.15 -9.15 -5.10
CA GLY A 99 6.07 -7.82 -5.69
C GLY A 99 6.45 -7.86 -7.17
N VAL A 100 5.57 -7.40 -8.05
CA VAL A 100 5.80 -7.44 -9.49
C VAL A 100 6.26 -6.10 -10.09
N GLY A 101 6.26 -5.03 -9.27
CA GLY A 101 6.56 -3.66 -9.69
C GLY A 101 5.33 -2.89 -10.14
N GLY A 102 5.33 -1.59 -9.87
CA GLY A 102 4.16 -0.71 -10.06
C GLY A 102 3.67 -0.59 -11.51
N ARG A 103 4.54 -0.86 -12.50
CA ARG A 103 4.25 -0.74 -13.93
C ARG A 103 3.96 -2.06 -14.63
N ASP A 104 4.02 -3.20 -13.94
CA ASP A 104 3.87 -4.52 -14.56
C ASP A 104 2.53 -4.66 -15.32
N LEU A 105 1.45 -4.15 -14.72
CA LEU A 105 0.10 -4.22 -15.31
C LEU A 105 -0.22 -3.08 -16.29
N SER A 106 0.79 -2.33 -16.74
CA SER A 106 0.64 -1.37 -17.84
C SER A 106 0.55 -2.08 -19.19
N GLN A 107 -0.03 -1.40 -20.19
CA GLN A 107 -0.09 -1.93 -21.56
C GLN A 107 1.30 -2.25 -22.12
N ALA A 108 2.30 -1.44 -21.79
CA ALA A 108 3.66 -1.58 -22.33
C ALA A 108 4.39 -2.82 -21.79
N VAL A 109 4.14 -3.21 -20.54
CA VAL A 109 4.76 -4.40 -19.91
C VAL A 109 3.90 -5.64 -20.07
N GLY A 110 2.57 -5.51 -19.99
CA GLY A 110 1.63 -6.57 -20.31
C GLY A 110 1.45 -7.64 -19.22
N GLY A 111 1.79 -7.35 -17.96
CA GLY A 111 1.56 -8.25 -16.82
C GLY A 111 2.47 -9.48 -16.78
N ILE A 112 3.64 -9.40 -17.40
CA ILE A 112 4.54 -10.56 -17.55
C ILE A 112 4.90 -11.19 -16.21
N SER A 113 5.34 -10.38 -15.24
CA SER A 113 5.70 -10.89 -13.91
C SER A 113 4.48 -11.35 -13.12
N THR A 114 3.32 -10.69 -13.29
CA THR A 114 2.06 -11.10 -12.67
C THR A 114 1.64 -12.49 -13.16
N HIS A 115 1.67 -12.77 -14.46
CA HIS A 115 1.37 -14.10 -15.00
C HIS A 115 2.30 -15.16 -14.43
N MET A 116 3.61 -14.89 -14.42
CA MET A 116 4.60 -15.82 -13.87
C MET A 116 4.43 -16.03 -12.35
N ALA A 117 4.04 -15.01 -11.61
CA ALA A 117 3.76 -15.12 -10.19
C ALA A 117 2.49 -15.94 -9.92
N ILE A 118 1.43 -15.77 -10.75
CA ILE A 118 0.24 -16.62 -10.70
C ILE A 118 0.63 -18.09 -10.95
N ASP A 119 1.41 -18.36 -12.00
CA ASP A 119 1.87 -19.72 -12.33
C ASP A 119 2.66 -20.34 -11.16
N ALA A 120 3.55 -19.57 -10.55
CA ALA A 120 4.35 -20.04 -9.43
C ALA A 120 3.51 -20.38 -8.19
N LEU A 121 2.59 -19.48 -7.81
CA LEU A 121 1.72 -19.70 -6.64
C LEU A 121 0.64 -20.76 -6.90
N ASP A 122 0.19 -20.88 -8.14
CA ASP A 122 -0.77 -21.91 -8.55
C ASP A 122 -0.16 -23.30 -8.43
N ALA A 123 1.10 -23.44 -8.82
CA ALA A 123 1.86 -24.69 -8.73
C ALA A 123 2.38 -25.00 -7.30
N ASP A 124 2.42 -24.01 -6.39
CA ASP A 124 2.92 -24.22 -5.03
C ASP A 124 1.90 -24.95 -4.15
N PRO A 125 2.19 -26.17 -3.65
CA PRO A 125 1.26 -26.92 -2.81
C PRO A 125 1.02 -26.26 -1.43
N ALA A 126 1.92 -25.40 -0.97
CA ALA A 126 1.75 -24.68 0.28
C ALA A 126 0.79 -23.48 0.16
N THR A 127 0.55 -22.99 -1.05
CA THR A 127 -0.38 -21.90 -1.32
C THR A 127 -1.76 -22.45 -1.64
N ARG A 128 -2.77 -22.08 -0.87
CA ARG A 128 -4.17 -22.53 -1.08
C ARG A 128 -5.09 -21.46 -1.63
N ARG A 129 -4.74 -20.19 -1.43
CA ARG A 129 -5.52 -19.02 -1.85
C ARG A 129 -4.57 -17.93 -2.31
N ILE A 130 -5.00 -17.09 -3.25
CA ILE A 130 -4.14 -16.05 -3.82
C ILE A 130 -4.88 -14.71 -3.77
N VAL A 131 -4.18 -13.67 -3.29
CA VAL A 131 -4.63 -12.27 -3.34
C VAL A 131 -3.83 -11.53 -4.39
N LEU A 132 -4.52 -10.85 -5.30
CA LEU A 132 -3.92 -10.03 -6.35
C LEU A 132 -4.23 -8.55 -6.10
N ILE A 133 -3.19 -7.73 -5.91
CA ILE A 133 -3.29 -6.32 -5.54
C ILE A 133 -2.67 -5.45 -6.61
N SER A 134 -3.40 -4.43 -7.09
CA SER A 134 -2.87 -3.41 -8.00
C SER A 134 -3.64 -2.10 -7.86
N LYS A 135 -3.02 -0.98 -8.27
CA LYS A 135 -3.73 0.19 -8.78
C LYS A 135 -4.45 -0.23 -10.08
N PRO A 136 -5.35 0.59 -10.67
CA PRO A 136 -6.10 0.18 -11.85
C PRO A 136 -5.16 -0.30 -12.96
N PRO A 137 -5.24 -1.58 -13.39
CA PRO A 137 -4.44 -2.10 -14.50
C PRO A 137 -4.98 -1.57 -15.85
N HIS A 138 -4.16 -1.65 -16.89
CA HIS A 138 -4.67 -1.39 -18.25
C HIS A 138 -5.74 -2.45 -18.61
N PRO A 139 -6.91 -2.08 -19.17
CA PRO A 139 -8.05 -2.99 -19.37
C PRO A 139 -7.70 -4.31 -20.08
N ASN A 140 -6.93 -4.25 -21.17
CA ASN A 140 -6.52 -5.45 -21.90
C ASN A 140 -5.63 -6.37 -21.08
N VAL A 141 -4.76 -5.79 -20.22
CA VAL A 141 -3.89 -6.56 -19.32
C VAL A 141 -4.69 -7.18 -18.19
N ALA A 142 -5.63 -6.40 -17.62
CA ALA A 142 -6.56 -6.92 -16.63
C ALA A 142 -7.34 -8.13 -17.15
N GLY A 143 -7.91 -8.04 -18.37
CA GLY A 143 -8.62 -9.14 -19.01
C GLY A 143 -7.75 -10.39 -19.19
N ALA A 144 -6.50 -10.23 -19.65
CA ALA A 144 -5.56 -11.35 -19.80
C ALA A 144 -5.21 -12.01 -18.45
N VAL A 145 -4.96 -11.19 -17.42
CA VAL A 145 -4.68 -11.67 -16.06
C VAL A 145 -5.89 -12.40 -15.48
N LEU A 146 -7.10 -11.85 -15.61
CA LEU A 146 -8.33 -12.48 -15.11
C LEU A 146 -8.64 -13.78 -15.86
N ALA A 147 -8.36 -13.85 -17.17
CA ALA A 147 -8.46 -15.09 -17.94
C ALA A 147 -7.52 -16.16 -17.40
N ARG A 148 -6.26 -15.80 -17.02
CA ARG A 148 -5.33 -16.74 -16.37
C ARG A 148 -5.82 -17.14 -14.96
N VAL A 149 -6.37 -16.22 -14.19
CA VAL A 149 -6.99 -16.52 -12.89
C VAL A 149 -8.08 -17.56 -13.03
N GLY A 150 -8.95 -17.43 -14.03
CA GLY A 150 -10.03 -18.40 -14.31
C GLY A 150 -9.57 -19.81 -14.66
N GLN A 151 -8.30 -19.99 -15.05
CA GLN A 151 -7.71 -21.32 -15.32
C GLN A 151 -7.17 -22.01 -14.06
N SER A 152 -7.05 -21.27 -12.95
CA SER A 152 -6.59 -21.83 -11.68
C SER A 152 -7.72 -22.54 -10.94
N THR A 153 -7.36 -23.59 -10.20
CA THR A 153 -8.28 -24.28 -9.27
C THR A 153 -8.31 -23.61 -7.89
N LYS A 154 -7.40 -22.66 -7.63
CA LYS A 154 -7.34 -21.96 -6.34
C LYS A 154 -8.29 -20.75 -6.34
N PRO A 155 -8.89 -20.41 -5.20
CA PRO A 155 -9.68 -19.19 -5.06
C PRO A 155 -8.76 -17.95 -5.07
N PHE A 156 -9.24 -16.89 -5.73
CA PHE A 156 -8.59 -15.60 -5.81
C PHE A 156 -9.41 -14.50 -5.15
N THR A 157 -8.71 -13.56 -4.52
CA THR A 157 -9.23 -12.25 -4.16
C THR A 157 -8.55 -11.22 -5.06
N VAL A 158 -9.31 -10.45 -5.82
CA VAL A 158 -8.78 -9.43 -6.75
C VAL A 158 -9.08 -8.05 -6.20
N CYS A 159 -8.03 -7.30 -5.88
CA CYS A 159 -8.10 -5.93 -5.39
C CYS A 159 -7.41 -4.99 -6.39
N PHE A 160 -8.17 -4.56 -7.41
CA PHE A 160 -7.75 -3.51 -8.32
C PHE A 160 -8.33 -2.18 -7.82
N LEU A 161 -7.55 -1.46 -7.01
CA LEU A 161 -7.99 -0.22 -6.34
C LEU A 161 -8.45 0.82 -7.35
N GLY A 162 -9.69 1.28 -7.19
CA GLY A 162 -10.28 2.28 -8.08
C GLY A 162 -10.82 1.74 -9.40
N ALA A 163 -10.75 0.43 -9.62
CA ALA A 163 -11.51 -0.20 -10.70
C ALA A 163 -12.95 -0.46 -10.26
N ASP A 164 -13.87 -0.41 -11.21
CA ASP A 164 -15.21 -0.95 -11.02
C ASP A 164 -15.14 -2.47 -10.99
N SER A 165 -16.15 -3.11 -10.36
CA SER A 165 -16.24 -4.57 -10.32
C SER A 165 -16.27 -5.12 -11.75
N ALA A 166 -15.14 -5.64 -12.24
CA ALA A 166 -15.07 -6.31 -13.53
C ALA A 166 -15.83 -7.64 -13.49
N GLU A 167 -16.19 -8.16 -14.65
CA GLU A 167 -16.60 -9.56 -14.74
C GLU A 167 -15.44 -10.46 -14.29
N LEU A 168 -15.61 -11.07 -13.14
CA LEU A 168 -14.60 -11.94 -12.55
C LEU A 168 -14.87 -13.41 -12.90
N PRO A 169 -13.83 -14.24 -13.05
CA PRO A 169 -14.01 -15.68 -13.15
C PRO A 169 -14.62 -16.26 -11.86
N ALA A 170 -15.27 -17.42 -11.98
CA ALA A 170 -16.05 -18.04 -10.90
C ALA A 170 -15.24 -18.33 -9.62
N ASN A 171 -13.93 -18.49 -9.73
CA ASN A 171 -13.00 -18.73 -8.63
C ASN A 171 -12.42 -17.43 -8.04
N ALA A 172 -12.89 -16.24 -8.44
CA ALA A 172 -12.38 -14.96 -7.96
C ALA A 172 -13.48 -14.09 -7.32
N ARG A 173 -13.10 -13.32 -6.31
CA ARG A 173 -13.93 -12.30 -5.68
C ARG A 173 -13.27 -10.94 -5.78
N PHE A 174 -14.06 -9.88 -5.91
CA PHE A 174 -13.57 -8.50 -5.93
C PHE A 174 -13.52 -7.93 -4.53
N ALA A 175 -12.42 -7.25 -4.24
CA ALA A 175 -12.26 -6.46 -3.03
C ALA A 175 -11.97 -4.99 -3.41
N SER A 176 -12.74 -4.07 -2.87
CA SER A 176 -12.63 -2.64 -3.21
C SER A 176 -11.64 -1.87 -2.34
N THR A 177 -11.11 -2.50 -1.29
CA THR A 177 -10.07 -1.98 -0.38
C THR A 177 -9.09 -3.07 -0.02
N LEU A 178 -7.90 -2.68 0.46
CA LEU A 178 -6.89 -3.61 0.95
C LEU A 178 -7.41 -4.40 2.18
N ARG A 179 -8.18 -3.72 3.05
CA ARG A 179 -8.88 -4.37 4.16
C ARG A 179 -9.83 -5.45 3.67
N ALA A 180 -10.73 -5.13 2.75
CA ALA A 180 -11.68 -6.11 2.20
C ALA A 180 -10.95 -7.29 1.52
N ALA A 181 -9.78 -7.04 0.90
CA ALA A 181 -8.97 -8.10 0.33
C ALA A 181 -8.40 -9.05 1.41
N ALA A 182 -7.95 -8.52 2.53
CA ALA A 182 -7.50 -9.32 3.66
C ALA A 182 -8.66 -10.11 4.30
N GLU A 183 -9.84 -9.49 4.47
CA GLU A 183 -11.05 -10.11 5.01
C GLU A 183 -11.53 -11.28 4.14
N ASP A 184 -11.62 -11.10 2.83
CA ASP A 184 -12.01 -12.16 1.89
C ASP A 184 -10.96 -13.30 1.91
N ALA A 185 -9.67 -12.97 1.93
CA ALA A 185 -8.60 -13.95 2.03
C ALA A 185 -8.66 -14.77 3.33
N LEU A 186 -9.20 -14.22 4.40
CA LEU A 186 -9.43 -14.90 5.70
C LEU A 186 -10.79 -15.64 5.76
N GLY A 187 -11.48 -15.79 4.63
CA GLY A 187 -12.77 -16.47 4.57
C GLY A 187 -13.96 -15.61 5.02
N GLY A 188 -13.84 -14.29 4.96
CA GLY A 188 -14.86 -13.31 5.34
C GLY A 188 -14.80 -12.91 6.81
N LEU A 189 -13.67 -13.10 7.47
CA LEU A 189 -13.44 -12.60 8.83
C LEU A 189 -13.43 -11.06 8.82
N GLU A 190 -14.35 -10.45 9.55
CA GLU A 190 -14.41 -8.99 9.67
C GLU A 190 -13.27 -8.45 10.54
N LEU A 191 -12.39 -7.65 9.95
CA LEU A 191 -11.24 -7.05 10.63
C LEU A 191 -11.64 -5.76 11.33
N GLY A 192 -11.18 -5.59 12.58
CA GLY A 192 -11.54 -4.43 13.38
C GLY A 192 -13.00 -4.42 13.84
N ALA A 193 -13.67 -5.58 13.86
CA ALA A 193 -14.97 -5.75 14.50
C ALA A 193 -14.89 -5.24 15.95
N GLY A 194 -15.73 -4.26 16.30
CA GLY A 194 -15.70 -3.60 17.63
C GLY A 194 -14.79 -2.36 17.69
N PHE A 195 -14.13 -1.95 16.62
CA PHE A 195 -13.56 -0.62 16.52
C PHE A 195 -14.71 0.40 16.50
N ALA A 196 -15.09 0.81 17.72
CA ALA A 196 -16.07 1.87 17.87
C ALA A 196 -15.42 3.20 17.46
N LEU A 197 -15.95 3.80 16.41
CA LEU A 197 -15.72 5.22 16.14
C LEU A 197 -16.26 5.99 17.34
N SER A 198 -15.44 6.22 18.38
CA SER A 198 -15.75 7.17 19.44
C SER A 198 -15.12 8.49 19.03
N PRO A 199 -15.83 9.31 18.26
CA PRO A 199 -15.28 10.59 17.84
C PRO A 199 -15.09 11.43 19.10
N ARG A 200 -13.86 11.69 19.51
CA ARG A 200 -13.62 12.95 20.21
C ARG A 200 -14.15 14.01 19.26
N LYS A 201 -15.22 14.70 19.66
CA LYS A 201 -15.87 15.69 18.80
C LYS A 201 -14.81 16.63 18.23
N SER A 202 -14.54 16.52 16.95
CA SER A 202 -13.87 17.59 16.23
C SER A 202 -14.82 18.78 16.28
N HIS A 203 -14.36 19.91 16.74
CA HIS A 203 -15.19 21.11 16.85
C HIS A 203 -15.20 21.93 15.53
N ALA A 204 -14.60 21.43 14.48
CA ALA A 204 -14.49 22.14 13.21
C ALA A 204 -14.86 21.25 12.02
N SER A 205 -15.86 21.66 11.25
CA SER A 205 -15.98 21.24 9.86
C SER A 205 -14.82 21.85 9.05
N GLY A 206 -14.15 21.04 8.21
CA GLY A 206 -13.00 21.52 7.45
C GLY A 206 -12.43 20.46 6.54
N ARG A 207 -11.23 20.74 6.02
CA ARG A 207 -10.53 19.85 5.11
C ARG A 207 -9.83 18.70 5.85
N ILE A 208 -9.69 17.59 5.14
CA ILE A 208 -8.79 16.49 5.51
C ILE A 208 -7.47 16.73 4.79
N VAL A 209 -6.36 16.68 5.52
CA VAL A 209 -5.01 16.65 4.95
C VAL A 209 -4.39 15.30 5.27
N GLY A 210 -4.18 14.47 4.22
CA GLY A 210 -3.51 13.17 4.34
C GLY A 210 -2.05 13.28 3.92
N LEU A 211 -1.15 12.76 4.75
CA LEU A 211 0.30 12.75 4.52
C LEU A 211 0.79 11.30 4.55
N PHE A 212 1.01 10.74 3.37
CA PHE A 212 1.29 9.33 3.19
C PHE A 212 2.73 9.07 2.77
N SER A 213 3.33 8.04 3.36
CA SER A 213 4.60 7.46 2.93
C SER A 213 4.38 6.32 1.92
N GLY A 214 3.19 5.71 1.94
CA GLY A 214 2.81 4.61 1.08
C GLY A 214 1.88 5.02 -0.05
N GLY A 215 2.36 5.02 -1.31
CA GLY A 215 1.58 5.49 -2.44
C GLY A 215 0.27 4.72 -2.68
N THR A 216 0.19 3.45 -2.30
CA THR A 216 -1.05 2.69 -2.42
C THR A 216 -2.01 2.94 -1.26
N LEU A 217 -1.49 3.20 -0.06
CA LEU A 217 -2.29 3.65 1.08
C LEU A 217 -2.89 5.04 0.80
N CYS A 218 -2.09 5.93 0.20
CA CYS A 218 -2.55 7.23 -0.31
C CYS A 218 -3.68 7.07 -1.35
N THR A 219 -3.52 6.17 -2.30
CA THR A 219 -4.54 5.88 -3.32
C THR A 219 -5.82 5.35 -2.68
N GLU A 220 -5.73 4.40 -1.75
CA GLU A 220 -6.90 3.84 -1.05
C GLU A 220 -7.64 4.92 -0.26
N ALA A 221 -6.93 5.76 0.49
CA ALA A 221 -7.54 6.86 1.24
C ALA A 221 -8.30 7.82 0.32
N GLN A 222 -7.72 8.21 -0.82
CA GLN A 222 -8.40 9.04 -1.82
C GLN A 222 -9.71 8.41 -2.29
N LEU A 223 -9.69 7.11 -2.62
CA LEU A 223 -10.85 6.37 -3.09
C LEU A 223 -11.95 6.25 -2.02
N VAL A 224 -11.57 6.02 -0.77
CA VAL A 224 -12.52 5.98 0.35
C VAL A 224 -13.19 7.34 0.51
N LEU A 225 -12.43 8.44 0.53
CA LEU A 225 -12.96 9.79 0.67
C LEU A 225 -13.87 10.17 -0.51
N ALA A 226 -13.44 9.90 -1.74
CA ALA A 226 -14.19 10.23 -2.94
C ALA A 226 -15.53 9.47 -3.03
N ARG A 227 -15.57 8.19 -2.62
CA ARG A 227 -16.81 7.39 -2.55
C ARG A 227 -17.85 7.98 -1.59
N HIS A 228 -17.42 8.72 -0.59
CA HIS A 228 -18.29 9.42 0.35
C HIS A 228 -18.56 10.88 -0.05
N GLY A 229 -18.34 11.23 -1.32
CA GLY A 229 -18.67 12.54 -1.87
C GLY A 229 -17.68 13.67 -1.56
N ARG A 230 -16.53 13.36 -0.95
CA ARG A 230 -15.50 14.39 -0.72
C ARG A 230 -14.78 14.73 -2.02
N ARG A 231 -14.49 16.00 -2.24
CA ARG A 231 -13.60 16.46 -3.31
C ARG A 231 -12.15 16.29 -2.88
N VAL A 232 -11.42 15.43 -3.53
CA VAL A 232 -10.04 15.08 -3.17
C VAL A 232 -9.06 15.58 -4.23
N ALA A 233 -8.00 16.24 -3.81
CA ALA A 233 -6.86 16.62 -4.64
C ALA A 233 -5.58 15.93 -4.15
N SER A 234 -4.74 15.49 -5.10
CA SER A 234 -3.49 14.77 -4.81
C SER A 234 -2.40 15.11 -5.82
N ASN A 235 -1.13 15.00 -5.41
CA ASN A 235 0.02 15.01 -6.32
C ASN A 235 0.08 13.73 -7.19
N VAL A 236 -0.59 12.64 -6.74
CA VAL A 236 -0.77 11.40 -7.49
C VAL A 236 -2.26 11.07 -7.49
N PRO A 237 -3.09 11.72 -8.35
CA PRO A 237 -4.53 11.55 -8.30
C PRO A 237 -4.96 10.12 -8.57
N ALA A 238 -5.84 9.59 -7.70
CA ALA A 238 -6.58 8.36 -7.94
C ALA A 238 -7.79 8.62 -8.84
N PRO A 239 -8.43 7.57 -9.41
CA PRO A 239 -9.70 7.73 -10.10
C PRO A 239 -10.73 8.50 -9.25
N GLY A 240 -11.32 9.56 -9.79
CA GLY A 240 -12.25 10.43 -9.09
C GLY A 240 -11.61 11.55 -8.26
N SER A 241 -10.28 11.61 -8.18
CA SER A 241 -9.52 12.72 -7.57
C SER A 241 -8.98 13.68 -8.63
N CYS A 242 -8.64 14.90 -8.24
CA CYS A 242 -8.05 15.90 -9.12
C CYS A 242 -6.58 16.18 -8.75
N PRO A 243 -5.78 16.76 -9.66
CA PRO A 243 -4.45 17.26 -9.33
C PRO A 243 -4.50 18.34 -8.24
N LEU A 244 -3.39 18.47 -7.49
CA LEU A 244 -3.25 19.55 -6.49
C LEU A 244 -3.30 20.90 -7.19
N ASP A 245 -4.17 21.76 -6.70
CA ASP A 245 -4.21 23.18 -7.02
C ASP A 245 -3.88 23.98 -5.74
N PRO A 246 -2.81 24.76 -5.72
CA PRO A 246 -2.45 25.58 -4.56
C PRO A 246 -3.56 26.56 -4.15
N ASP A 247 -4.33 27.06 -5.12
CA ASP A 247 -5.36 28.08 -4.93
C ASP A 247 -6.74 27.47 -4.56
N ASP A 248 -6.95 26.17 -4.76
CA ASP A 248 -8.18 25.49 -4.33
C ASP A 248 -8.12 25.12 -2.85
N GLY A 249 -8.61 26.04 -2.01
CA GLY A 249 -8.77 25.84 -0.57
C GLY A 249 -9.95 24.94 -0.15
N ARG A 250 -10.70 24.35 -1.10
CA ARG A 250 -11.97 23.63 -0.82
C ARG A 250 -11.84 22.11 -0.87
N CYS A 251 -10.77 21.60 -1.47
CA CYS A 251 -10.55 20.15 -1.59
C CYS A 251 -9.81 19.59 -0.37
N ASP A 252 -10.12 18.37 -0.01
CA ASP A 252 -9.24 17.55 0.82
C ASP A 252 -7.93 17.32 0.08
N ARG A 253 -6.81 17.37 0.78
CA ARG A 253 -5.48 17.21 0.18
C ARG A 253 -4.85 15.93 0.66
N ILE A 254 -4.73 14.94 -0.21
CA ILE A 254 -4.15 13.62 0.11
C ILE A 254 -2.85 13.47 -0.66
N ILE A 255 -1.74 13.51 0.06
CA ILE A 255 -0.40 13.70 -0.50
C ILE A 255 0.42 12.44 -0.34
N ASP A 256 0.95 11.95 -1.46
CA ASP A 256 1.93 10.88 -1.53
C ASP A 256 3.34 11.48 -1.42
N LEU A 257 3.94 11.39 -0.25
CA LEU A 257 5.31 11.85 0.01
C LEU A 257 6.37 10.88 -0.50
N GLY A 258 5.96 9.66 -0.89
CA GLY A 258 6.83 8.69 -1.54
C GLY A 258 6.98 8.91 -3.05
N ALA A 259 6.22 9.85 -3.64
CA ALA A 259 6.31 10.17 -5.06
C ALA A 259 7.61 10.90 -5.41
N ASP A 260 8.03 10.81 -6.68
CA ASP A 260 9.27 11.37 -7.21
C ASP A 260 9.49 12.85 -6.88
N ASP A 261 8.42 13.65 -6.84
CA ASP A 261 8.49 15.08 -6.51
C ASP A 261 9.05 15.34 -5.11
N PHE A 262 8.86 14.40 -4.18
CA PHE A 262 9.34 14.49 -2.81
C PHE A 262 10.62 13.68 -2.54
N THR A 263 10.89 12.65 -3.34
CA THR A 263 12.03 11.73 -3.11
C THR A 263 13.25 12.04 -3.97
N ARG A 264 13.13 12.92 -4.98
CA ARG A 264 14.26 13.30 -5.83
C ARG A 264 15.34 14.01 -5.03
N GLY A 265 16.49 13.34 -4.85
CA GLY A 265 17.62 13.84 -4.05
C GLY A 265 17.42 13.80 -2.54
N ARG A 266 16.39 13.10 -2.06
CA ARG A 266 16.09 12.89 -0.64
C ARG A 266 15.79 11.40 -0.38
N PRO A 267 16.01 10.90 0.84
CA PRO A 267 15.54 9.57 1.21
C PRO A 267 14.01 9.46 1.14
N HIS A 268 13.53 8.25 0.88
CA HIS A 268 12.10 7.95 0.93
C HIS A 268 11.55 8.20 2.34
N PRO A 269 10.32 8.72 2.54
CA PRO A 269 9.74 9.06 3.86
C PRO A 269 9.59 7.86 4.80
N MET A 270 9.61 6.64 4.31
CA MET A 270 9.71 5.44 5.16
C MET A 270 11.10 5.26 5.80
N LEU A 271 12.14 5.87 5.26
CA LEU A 271 13.51 5.86 5.79
C LEU A 271 13.81 7.10 6.63
N ASP A 272 13.36 8.25 6.14
CA ASP A 272 13.55 9.56 6.78
C ASP A 272 12.25 10.35 6.78
N PRO A 273 11.55 10.46 7.92
CA PRO A 273 10.26 11.12 8.04
C PRO A 273 10.32 12.65 7.99
N SER A 274 11.49 13.28 7.85
CA SER A 274 11.69 14.74 7.94
C SER A 274 10.76 15.54 7.01
N ALA A 275 10.56 15.07 5.77
CA ALA A 275 9.66 15.72 4.82
C ALA A 275 8.20 15.68 5.29
N ARG A 276 7.78 14.56 5.90
CA ARG A 276 6.45 14.42 6.49
C ARG A 276 6.30 15.32 7.71
N ASP A 277 7.30 15.41 8.56
CA ASP A 277 7.29 16.22 9.78
C ASP A 277 7.10 17.71 9.44
N GLU A 278 7.75 18.21 8.41
CA GLU A 278 7.58 19.59 7.91
C GLU A 278 6.15 19.83 7.44
N MET A 279 5.58 18.92 6.66
CA MET A 279 4.22 19.06 6.16
C MET A 279 3.17 18.88 7.26
N LEU A 280 3.43 18.04 8.25
CA LEU A 280 2.60 17.86 9.43
C LEU A 280 2.50 19.17 10.22
N ARG A 281 3.63 19.85 10.49
CA ARG A 281 3.63 21.18 11.14
C ARG A 281 2.79 22.18 10.37
N ARG A 282 2.94 22.21 9.05
CA ARG A 282 2.14 23.12 8.19
C ARG A 282 0.64 22.80 8.27
N ALA A 283 0.27 21.53 8.22
CA ALA A 283 -1.14 21.12 8.30
C ALA A 283 -1.77 21.46 9.68
N LEU A 284 -1.01 21.27 10.76
CA LEU A 284 -1.45 21.58 12.11
C LEU A 284 -1.60 23.09 12.35
N GLY A 285 -0.86 23.94 11.63
CA GLY A 285 -0.97 25.40 11.67
C GLY A 285 -2.05 25.98 10.75
N ASP A 286 -2.68 25.18 9.90
CA ASP A 286 -3.70 25.66 8.94
C ASP A 286 -5.10 25.67 9.57
N PRO A 287 -5.74 26.85 9.76
CA PRO A 287 -7.06 26.95 10.39
C PRO A 287 -8.20 26.32 9.58
N GLY A 288 -7.99 26.06 8.29
CA GLY A 288 -8.96 25.39 7.42
C GLY A 288 -8.90 23.86 7.47
N VAL A 289 -7.96 23.28 8.23
CA VAL A 289 -7.81 21.84 8.41
C VAL A 289 -8.58 21.37 9.64
N ALA A 290 -9.44 20.39 9.48
CA ALA A 290 -10.16 19.74 10.57
C ALA A 290 -9.50 18.44 11.01
N VAL A 291 -8.94 17.69 10.04
CA VAL A 291 -8.33 16.37 10.29
C VAL A 291 -7.02 16.24 9.54
N VAL A 292 -6.00 15.73 10.22
CA VAL A 292 -4.79 15.21 9.59
C VAL A 292 -4.85 13.68 9.61
N LEU A 293 -4.62 13.07 8.45
CA LEU A 293 -4.61 11.63 8.26
C LEU A 293 -3.19 11.16 7.90
N LEU A 294 -2.68 10.18 8.64
CA LEU A 294 -1.32 9.66 8.50
C LEU A 294 -1.31 8.15 8.26
N ASP A 295 -0.38 7.68 7.44
CA ASP A 295 0.09 6.30 7.49
C ASP A 295 1.36 6.19 8.34
N VAL A 296 1.52 5.11 9.07
CA VAL A 296 2.76 4.71 9.71
C VAL A 296 3.11 3.32 9.22
N VAL A 297 4.10 3.23 8.33
CA VAL A 297 4.55 1.98 7.74
C VAL A 297 5.81 1.52 8.43
N ILE A 298 5.75 0.34 9.04
CA ILE A 298 6.87 -0.29 9.74
C ILE A 298 7.30 -1.59 9.03
N GLY A 299 8.36 -2.20 9.49
CA GLY A 299 8.90 -3.44 8.94
C GLY A 299 10.41 -3.36 8.71
N CYS A 300 10.95 -4.38 8.05
CA CYS A 300 12.35 -4.40 7.66
C CYS A 300 12.68 -3.21 6.75
N GLY A 301 13.80 -2.56 6.98
CA GLY A 301 14.24 -1.41 6.16
C GLY A 301 13.56 -0.07 6.48
N ALA A 302 12.42 -0.05 7.19
CA ALA A 302 11.77 1.20 7.59
C ALA A 302 12.50 1.88 8.76
N HIS A 303 12.20 3.17 8.98
CA HIS A 303 12.74 3.95 10.11
C HIS A 303 12.48 3.24 11.44
N ALA A 304 13.41 3.38 12.39
CA ALA A 304 13.36 2.67 13.66
C ALA A 304 12.17 3.07 14.56
N ASP A 305 11.71 4.32 14.46
CA ASP A 305 10.61 4.86 15.27
C ASP A 305 9.81 5.94 14.52
N PRO A 306 9.02 5.58 13.49
CA PRO A 306 8.25 6.56 12.71
C PRO A 306 7.11 7.21 13.50
N ALA A 307 6.54 6.52 14.49
CA ALA A 307 5.53 7.08 15.38
C ALA A 307 6.10 8.09 16.35
N GLY A 308 7.33 7.88 16.86
CA GLY A 308 8.01 8.82 17.72
C GLY A 308 8.31 10.15 17.04
N HIS A 309 8.66 10.14 15.76
CA HIS A 309 8.80 11.37 14.97
C HIS A 309 7.49 12.15 14.90
N ALA A 310 6.39 11.51 14.53
CA ALA A 310 5.08 12.15 14.49
C ALA A 310 4.68 12.69 15.88
N ALA A 311 4.89 11.92 16.94
CA ALA A 311 4.62 12.32 18.31
C ALA A 311 5.42 13.56 18.74
N THR A 312 6.69 13.66 18.32
CA THR A 312 7.53 14.84 18.60
C THR A 312 6.96 16.09 17.95
N VAL A 313 6.55 16.01 16.68
CA VAL A 313 5.93 17.15 15.99
C VAL A 313 4.61 17.57 16.65
N LEU A 314 3.80 16.57 17.04
CA LEU A 314 2.53 16.83 17.71
C LEU A 314 2.69 17.51 19.08
N ALA A 315 3.77 17.21 19.79
CA ALA A 315 4.08 17.85 21.08
C ALA A 315 4.53 19.33 20.96
N GLU A 316 4.94 19.77 19.76
CA GLU A 316 5.32 21.17 19.50
C GLU A 316 4.11 22.10 19.32
N VAL A 317 2.91 21.54 19.12
CA VAL A 317 1.68 22.27 18.81
C VAL A 317 0.74 22.20 20.03
N GLU A 318 0.10 23.32 20.39
CA GLU A 318 -0.90 23.31 21.47
C GLU A 318 -2.02 22.29 21.21
N PRO A 319 -2.60 21.65 22.27
CA PRO A 319 -3.61 20.60 22.16
C PRO A 319 -4.80 21.05 21.31
N ALA A 320 -5.01 20.35 20.25
CA ALA A 320 -5.46 20.85 18.98
C ALA A 320 -6.98 21.00 18.82
N ARG A 321 -7.32 22.00 18.03
CA ARG A 321 -8.56 22.12 17.26
C ARG A 321 -8.64 21.04 16.15
N ILE A 322 -7.51 20.45 15.74
CA ILE A 322 -7.34 19.53 14.62
C ILE A 322 -7.24 18.10 15.17
N ALA A 323 -8.10 17.22 14.67
CA ALA A 323 -8.00 15.80 14.97
C ALA A 323 -6.88 15.15 14.14
N VAL A 324 -6.11 14.26 14.76
CA VAL A 324 -5.10 13.47 14.03
C VAL A 324 -5.51 12.01 14.06
N VAL A 325 -5.59 11.41 12.88
CA VAL A 325 -5.92 10.00 12.65
C VAL A 325 -4.75 9.31 12.01
N ALA A 326 -4.48 8.09 12.40
CA ALA A 326 -3.44 7.28 11.77
C ALA A 326 -3.85 5.82 11.62
N SER A 327 -3.20 5.11 10.69
CA SER A 327 -3.10 3.66 10.68
C SER A 327 -1.64 3.23 10.81
N VAL A 328 -1.42 2.03 11.36
CA VAL A 328 -0.09 1.43 11.46
C VAL A 328 -0.07 0.14 10.66
N THR A 329 0.63 0.18 9.51
CA THR A 329 0.87 -0.98 8.65
C THR A 329 2.10 -1.73 9.14
N GLY A 330 1.90 -2.94 9.62
CA GLY A 330 2.94 -3.82 10.17
C GLY A 330 2.41 -4.80 11.20
N THR A 331 3.32 -5.50 11.86
CA THR A 331 2.99 -6.54 12.83
C THR A 331 3.71 -6.36 14.17
N GLU A 332 3.27 -7.10 15.20
CA GLU A 332 3.98 -7.17 16.48
C GLU A 332 5.42 -7.69 16.32
N ALA A 333 5.63 -8.61 15.37
CA ALA A 333 6.93 -9.24 15.14
C ALA A 333 7.94 -8.33 14.39
N ASP A 334 7.50 -7.19 13.87
CA ASP A 334 8.39 -6.23 13.21
C ASP A 334 9.35 -5.56 14.21
N PRO A 335 10.54 -5.13 13.78
CA PRO A 335 11.53 -4.51 14.68
C PRO A 335 11.01 -3.33 15.48
N GLN A 336 10.08 -2.56 14.90
CA GLN A 336 9.46 -1.40 15.54
C GLN A 336 8.30 -1.77 16.48
N SER A 337 7.74 -2.99 16.35
CA SER A 337 6.58 -3.49 17.10
C SER A 337 5.31 -2.64 16.91
N ARG A 338 4.36 -3.16 16.14
CA ARG A 338 3.09 -2.46 15.86
C ARG A 338 2.39 -1.96 17.12
N PRO A 339 2.22 -2.77 18.19
CA PRO A 339 1.61 -2.30 19.44
C PRO A 339 2.35 -1.11 20.07
N ARG A 340 3.69 -1.12 20.02
CA ARG A 340 4.49 -0.01 20.55
C ARG A 340 4.25 1.28 19.74
N GLN A 341 4.24 1.21 18.41
CA GLN A 341 3.98 2.37 17.57
C GLN A 341 2.56 2.92 17.78
N ILE A 342 1.57 2.04 17.92
CA ILE A 342 0.19 2.43 18.27
C ILE A 342 0.15 3.16 19.61
N ALA A 343 0.77 2.59 20.65
CA ALA A 343 0.81 3.21 21.97
C ALA A 343 1.48 4.60 21.96
N THR A 344 2.56 4.76 21.20
CA THR A 344 3.25 6.06 21.03
C THR A 344 2.33 7.08 20.38
N LEU A 345 1.63 6.75 19.31
CA LEU A 345 0.67 7.64 18.64
C LEU A 345 -0.51 8.00 19.56
N GLN A 346 -1.08 7.01 20.24
CA GLN A 346 -2.20 7.24 21.18
C GLN A 346 -1.78 8.12 22.35
N GLY A 347 -0.56 7.94 22.88
CA GLY A 347 0.02 8.81 23.90
C GLY A 347 0.18 10.26 23.46
N ALA A 348 0.38 10.50 22.15
CA ALA A 348 0.40 11.82 21.54
C ALA A 348 -1.00 12.34 21.13
N GLY A 349 -2.09 11.66 21.50
CA GLY A 349 -3.45 12.08 21.21
C GLY A 349 -3.98 11.69 19.83
N VAL A 350 -3.24 10.86 19.07
CA VAL A 350 -3.65 10.38 17.74
C VAL A 350 -4.70 9.27 17.89
N GLN A 351 -5.75 9.33 17.09
CA GLN A 351 -6.73 8.24 16.97
C GLN A 351 -6.21 7.21 15.95
N VAL A 352 -5.88 6.01 16.41
CA VAL A 352 -5.30 4.97 15.58
C VAL A 352 -6.38 3.98 15.16
N ALA A 353 -6.62 3.89 13.87
CA ALA A 353 -7.54 2.94 13.26
C ALA A 353 -6.87 1.58 12.96
N PRO A 354 -7.65 0.48 12.92
CA PRO A 354 -7.11 -0.86 12.68
C PRO A 354 -6.49 -1.06 11.29
N SER A 355 -6.98 -0.33 10.27
CA SER A 355 -6.52 -0.38 8.90
C SER A 355 -6.51 1.00 8.26
N ASN A 356 -5.85 1.12 7.13
CA ASN A 356 -5.78 2.37 6.36
C ASN A 356 -7.16 2.83 5.85
N ALA A 357 -7.98 1.90 5.36
CA ALA A 357 -9.36 2.22 4.94
C ALA A 357 -10.19 2.77 6.12
N GLN A 358 -10.12 2.13 7.29
CA GLN A 358 -10.84 2.60 8.49
C GLN A 358 -10.29 3.93 9.03
N ALA A 359 -9.02 4.22 8.83
CA ALA A 359 -8.46 5.54 9.17
C ALA A 359 -9.07 6.65 8.29
N ALA A 360 -9.24 6.38 7.00
CA ALA A 360 -9.92 7.32 6.09
C ALA A 360 -11.41 7.49 6.44
N GLU A 361 -12.12 6.41 6.80
CA GLU A 361 -13.51 6.45 7.25
C GLU A 361 -13.67 7.24 8.57
N LEU A 362 -12.74 7.05 9.50
CA LEU A 362 -12.71 7.83 10.75
C LEU A 362 -12.45 9.31 10.48
N ALA A 363 -11.52 9.62 9.56
CA ALA A 363 -11.24 11.01 9.18
C ALA A 363 -12.47 11.71 8.58
N LEU A 364 -13.28 11.00 7.78
CA LEU A 364 -14.57 11.50 7.27
C LEU A 364 -15.52 11.88 8.43
N THR A 365 -15.70 10.96 9.37
CA THR A 365 -16.59 11.17 10.52
C THR A 365 -16.17 12.38 11.34
N LEU A 366 -14.88 12.59 11.52
CA LEU A 366 -14.34 13.72 12.31
C LEU A 366 -14.35 15.05 11.55
N ALA A 367 -14.29 15.04 10.24
CA ALA A 367 -14.35 16.25 9.41
C ALA A 367 -15.77 16.79 9.20
N GLY A 368 -16.79 16.17 9.79
CA GLY A 368 -18.19 16.56 9.63
C GLY A 368 -18.79 16.08 8.31
N GLY A 369 -18.47 14.87 7.93
CA GLY A 369 -19.04 14.15 6.77
C GLY A 369 -20.50 13.80 6.97
#